data_f394a3535dbefff14d5193e37dc4b375
#
_entry.id   f394a3535dbefff14d5193e37dc4b375
#
_cell.length_a   1.000
_cell.length_b   1.000
_cell.length_c   1.000
_cell.angle_alpha   90.00
_cell.angle_beta   90.00
_cell.angle_gamma   90.00
#
_symmetry.space_group_name_H-M   'P 1'
#
loop_
_entity.id
_entity.type
_entity.pdbx_description
1 polymer ?
#
loop_
_entity_poly.entity_id
_entity_poly.type
_entity_poly.pdbx_seq_one_letter_code
_entity_poly.pdbx_strand_id
1 'polypeptide(L)'
;MSKVIVVTDSNSGITPDEAKKLGVEVIPMPFYIDEQMYYENIDLTQEQFYEKLTAGGDIKTSMPLVGDVTDKWDELLKENDEIVYIPMSSGLSSSCETAYMLSQDYDGKVQVVNNQRISVTMRQSVIDAKNLAEAGKNAAEIKQILEDAKFESSIYIMVDTLNYLKKGGRITPAAAALGTLLKLKPVLQIQGEKLDAFAKARTVKQAKSIMIDAMKSDFEKRFNNPDGSQINVEMAYTHDVAAAEAFKEEVQAAFPNNEIVMNPLSLSVSCHIGPGALAIACSKKIEYCNK
;
A
#
# COMPACT_ATOMS: atom_id res chain seq x y z
N MET A 1 -29.42 -2.03 -9.54
CA MET A 1 -28.01 -1.68 -9.43
C MET A 1 -27.26 -2.98 -9.23
N SER A 2 -26.14 -3.15 -9.90
CA SER A 2 -25.28 -4.32 -9.71
C SER A 2 -24.74 -4.35 -8.27
N LYS A 3 -24.74 -5.51 -7.63
CA LYS A 3 -24.17 -5.70 -6.30
C LYS A 3 -22.66 -5.96 -6.45
N VAL A 4 -21.87 -4.92 -6.22
CA VAL A 4 -20.41 -4.98 -6.35
C VAL A 4 -19.77 -5.25 -5.00
N ILE A 5 -18.87 -6.26 -4.94
CA ILE A 5 -18.00 -6.51 -3.78
C ILE A 5 -16.58 -6.04 -4.09
N VAL A 6 -15.94 -5.36 -3.14
CA VAL A 6 -14.54 -4.93 -3.25
C VAL A 6 -13.65 -5.94 -2.57
N VAL A 7 -12.62 -6.38 -3.28
CA VAL A 7 -11.61 -7.34 -2.83
C VAL A 7 -10.23 -6.70 -2.93
N THR A 8 -9.36 -6.94 -1.99
CA THR A 8 -7.98 -6.50 -2.00
C THR A 8 -7.04 -7.59 -1.48
N ASP A 9 -5.73 -7.36 -1.48
CA ASP A 9 -4.79 -8.21 -0.76
C ASP A 9 -4.29 -7.56 0.54
N SER A 10 -3.65 -8.34 1.41
CA SER A 10 -3.22 -7.87 2.74
C SER A 10 -2.17 -6.75 2.70
N ASN A 11 -1.60 -6.42 1.53
CA ASN A 11 -0.68 -5.28 1.40
C ASN A 11 -1.39 -3.92 1.45
N SER A 12 -2.73 -3.89 1.40
CA SER A 12 -3.52 -2.71 1.74
C SER A 12 -3.37 -2.31 3.21
N GLY A 13 -2.93 -3.22 4.08
CA GLY A 13 -2.87 -3.03 5.53
C GLY A 13 -4.24 -3.09 6.21
N ILE A 14 -5.30 -3.46 5.48
CA ILE A 14 -6.64 -3.65 6.05
C ILE A 14 -6.63 -4.97 6.83
N THR A 15 -6.91 -4.87 8.13
CA THR A 15 -7.00 -6.04 9.02
C THR A 15 -8.32 -6.80 8.79
N PRO A 16 -8.41 -8.08 9.19
CA PRO A 16 -9.67 -8.85 9.09
C PRO A 16 -10.86 -8.17 9.79
N ASP A 17 -10.65 -7.56 10.94
CA ASP A 17 -11.70 -6.83 11.66
C ASP A 17 -12.13 -5.55 10.94
N GLU A 18 -11.19 -4.85 10.33
CA GLU A 18 -11.47 -3.67 9.53
C GLU A 18 -12.20 -4.05 8.22
N ALA A 19 -11.75 -5.10 7.54
CA ALA A 19 -12.41 -5.63 6.34
C ALA A 19 -13.88 -5.94 6.59
N LYS A 20 -14.18 -6.62 7.70
CA LYS A 20 -15.55 -6.91 8.11
C LYS A 20 -16.39 -5.65 8.36
N LYS A 21 -15.81 -4.62 8.98
CA LYS A 21 -16.51 -3.34 9.22
C LYS A 21 -16.76 -2.57 7.93
N LEU A 22 -15.81 -2.62 7.00
CA LEU A 22 -15.92 -1.96 5.69
C LEU A 22 -16.82 -2.75 4.72
N GLY A 23 -17.08 -4.04 4.97
CA GLY A 23 -17.78 -4.91 4.02
C GLY A 23 -16.96 -5.17 2.76
N VAL A 24 -15.67 -5.39 2.92
CA VAL A 24 -14.72 -5.74 1.86
C VAL A 24 -14.04 -7.07 2.18
N GLU A 25 -13.42 -7.69 1.19
CA GLU A 25 -12.69 -8.95 1.35
C GLU A 25 -11.18 -8.74 1.16
N VAL A 26 -10.40 -9.48 1.95
CA VAL A 26 -8.93 -9.39 1.91
C VAL A 26 -8.35 -10.78 1.63
N ILE A 27 -7.61 -10.90 0.54
CA ILE A 27 -6.85 -12.12 0.21
C ILE A 27 -5.48 -12.02 0.89
N PRO A 28 -5.11 -12.96 1.78
CA PRO A 28 -3.85 -12.90 2.49
C PRO A 28 -2.66 -13.16 1.55
N MET A 29 -1.61 -12.36 1.70
CA MET A 29 -0.35 -12.54 0.98
C MET A 29 0.56 -13.49 1.77
N PRO A 30 1.04 -14.59 1.17
CA PRO A 30 1.98 -15.47 1.82
C PRO A 30 3.40 -14.89 1.84
N PHE A 31 4.13 -15.18 2.91
CA PHE A 31 5.57 -14.98 3.00
C PHE A 31 6.22 -16.17 3.71
N TYR A 32 7.53 -16.32 3.54
CA TYR A 32 8.27 -17.45 4.06
C TYR A 32 9.39 -16.97 4.96
N ILE A 33 9.57 -17.65 6.09
CA ILE A 33 10.73 -17.49 6.97
C ILE A 33 11.31 -18.89 7.16
N ASP A 34 12.59 -19.08 6.80
CA ASP A 34 13.29 -20.38 6.88
C ASP A 34 12.47 -21.51 6.23
N GLU A 35 11.98 -21.26 5.01
CA GLU A 35 11.15 -22.17 4.19
C GLU A 35 9.74 -22.48 4.73
N GLN A 36 9.40 -22.01 5.93
CA GLN A 36 8.03 -22.12 6.45
C GLN A 36 7.17 -20.97 5.97
N MET A 37 5.99 -21.29 5.44
CA MET A 37 5.00 -20.33 4.97
C MET A 37 4.19 -19.76 6.14
N TYR A 38 3.89 -18.46 6.06
CA TYR A 38 3.11 -17.71 7.03
C TYR A 38 2.16 -16.73 6.34
N TYR A 39 1.06 -16.43 7.02
CA TYR A 39 0.13 -15.35 6.70
C TYR A 39 0.05 -14.36 7.86
N GLU A 40 0.07 -13.08 7.52
CA GLU A 40 -0.09 -12.01 8.50
C GLU A 40 -1.44 -12.07 9.21
N ASN A 41 -1.44 -11.80 10.52
CA ASN A 41 -2.62 -11.84 11.41
C ASN A 41 -3.34 -13.21 11.49
N ILE A 42 -2.78 -14.26 10.87
CA ILE A 42 -3.25 -15.65 10.97
C ILE A 42 -2.20 -16.47 11.72
N ASP A 43 -0.96 -16.48 11.24
CA ASP A 43 0.11 -17.32 11.78
C ASP A 43 1.12 -16.55 12.64
N LEU A 44 1.30 -15.26 12.37
CA LEU A 44 2.27 -14.40 13.06
C LEU A 44 1.69 -13.02 13.36
N THR A 45 2.06 -12.51 14.56
CA THR A 45 1.90 -11.11 14.90
C THR A 45 3.06 -10.26 14.35
N GLN A 46 2.90 -8.94 14.33
CA GLN A 46 3.96 -7.99 13.97
C GLN A 46 5.22 -8.21 14.83
N GLU A 47 5.07 -8.36 16.14
CA GLU A 47 6.18 -8.55 17.08
C GLU A 47 6.97 -9.84 16.77
N GLN A 48 6.29 -10.98 16.68
CA GLN A 48 6.89 -12.26 16.35
C GLN A 48 7.62 -12.25 15.01
N PHE A 49 7.07 -11.53 14.03
CA PHE A 49 7.71 -11.37 12.72
C PHE A 49 9.03 -10.62 12.83
N TYR A 50 9.06 -9.47 13.52
CA TYR A 50 10.30 -8.68 13.63
C TYR A 50 11.36 -9.37 14.48
N GLU A 51 10.99 -10.16 15.48
CA GLU A 51 11.92 -11.03 16.20
C GLU A 51 12.65 -12.00 15.25
N LYS A 52 11.88 -12.71 14.40
CA LYS A 52 12.44 -13.64 13.40
C LYS A 52 13.28 -12.92 12.34
N LEU A 53 12.80 -11.79 11.83
CA LEU A 53 13.49 -10.99 10.81
C LEU A 53 14.85 -10.50 11.31
N THR A 54 14.91 -9.97 12.53
CA THR A 54 16.14 -9.43 13.11
C THR A 54 17.10 -10.50 13.59
N ALA A 55 16.61 -11.70 13.89
CA ALA A 55 17.43 -12.89 14.17
C ALA A 55 18.15 -13.43 12.91
N GLY A 56 17.84 -12.92 11.72
CA GLY A 56 18.53 -13.27 10.48
C GLY A 56 17.87 -14.40 9.68
N GLY A 57 16.59 -14.68 9.90
CA GLY A 57 15.83 -15.66 9.13
C GLY A 57 15.90 -15.40 7.62
N ASP A 58 15.91 -16.45 6.81
CA ASP A 58 15.83 -16.33 5.34
C ASP A 58 14.40 -16.05 4.92
N ILE A 59 14.15 -14.79 4.49
CA ILE A 59 12.80 -14.31 4.18
C ILE A 59 12.60 -14.22 2.68
N LYS A 60 11.47 -14.79 2.24
CA LYS A 60 10.98 -14.74 0.85
C LYS A 60 9.50 -14.37 0.85
N THR A 61 9.05 -13.71 -0.20
CA THR A 61 7.64 -13.38 -0.41
C THR A 61 7.12 -14.07 -1.67
N SER A 62 5.82 -14.32 -1.72
CA SER A 62 5.13 -14.84 -2.88
C SER A 62 3.85 -14.06 -3.14
N MET A 63 3.30 -14.19 -4.33
CA MET A 63 1.92 -13.80 -4.61
C MET A 63 0.94 -14.80 -3.96
N PRO A 64 -0.35 -14.47 -3.80
CA PRO A 64 -1.36 -15.43 -3.37
C PRO A 64 -1.37 -16.65 -4.28
N LEU A 65 -1.72 -17.81 -3.74
CA LEU A 65 -1.91 -19.00 -4.55
C LEU A 65 -3.07 -18.76 -5.53
N VAL A 66 -2.87 -19.14 -6.79
CA VAL A 66 -3.87 -18.93 -7.85
C VAL A 66 -5.23 -19.55 -7.47
N GLY A 67 -5.21 -20.77 -6.89
CA GLY A 67 -6.43 -21.43 -6.41
C GLY A 67 -7.17 -20.63 -5.33
N ASP A 68 -6.43 -20.05 -4.35
CA ASP A 68 -7.05 -19.26 -3.27
C ASP A 68 -7.75 -18.01 -3.83
N VAL A 69 -7.19 -17.40 -4.87
CA VAL A 69 -7.77 -16.23 -5.54
C VAL A 69 -9.05 -16.59 -6.27
N THR A 70 -9.02 -17.64 -7.11
CA THR A 70 -10.18 -18.06 -7.90
C THR A 70 -11.29 -18.65 -7.03
N ASP A 71 -10.96 -19.45 -6.03
CA ASP A 71 -11.93 -20.02 -5.08
C ASP A 71 -12.65 -18.90 -4.31
N LYS A 72 -11.92 -17.85 -3.90
CA LYS A 72 -12.52 -16.67 -3.25
C LYS A 72 -13.45 -15.91 -4.21
N TRP A 73 -13.07 -15.71 -5.47
CA TRP A 73 -13.92 -15.05 -6.44
C TRP A 73 -15.18 -15.85 -6.73
N ASP A 74 -15.05 -17.19 -6.90
CA ASP A 74 -16.17 -18.09 -7.12
C ASP A 74 -17.15 -18.11 -5.94
N GLU A 75 -16.63 -18.04 -4.70
CA GLU A 75 -17.44 -17.90 -3.49
C GLU A 75 -18.23 -16.59 -3.50
N LEU A 76 -17.56 -15.47 -3.74
CA LEU A 76 -18.15 -14.13 -3.69
C LEU A 76 -19.18 -13.89 -4.79
N LEU A 77 -18.98 -14.45 -5.99
CA LEU A 77 -19.92 -14.34 -7.10
C LEU A 77 -21.21 -15.14 -6.91
N LYS A 78 -21.33 -15.98 -5.87
CA LYS A 78 -22.61 -16.61 -5.52
C LYS A 78 -23.60 -15.63 -4.91
N GLU A 79 -23.11 -14.55 -4.28
CA GLU A 79 -23.92 -13.57 -3.57
C GLU A 79 -23.81 -12.13 -4.13
N ASN A 80 -22.87 -11.88 -5.05
CA ASN A 80 -22.61 -10.59 -5.67
C ASN A 80 -22.60 -10.74 -7.19
N ASP A 81 -22.96 -9.67 -7.90
CA ASP A 81 -23.01 -9.64 -9.36
C ASP A 81 -21.61 -9.43 -9.96
N GLU A 82 -20.79 -8.62 -9.30
CA GLU A 82 -19.48 -8.18 -9.79
C GLU A 82 -18.45 -8.05 -8.66
N ILE A 83 -17.18 -8.20 -9.01
CA ILE A 83 -16.02 -8.03 -8.13
C ILE A 83 -15.13 -6.90 -8.66
N VAL A 84 -14.71 -6.00 -7.78
CA VAL A 84 -13.57 -5.10 -8.00
C VAL A 84 -12.40 -5.62 -7.17
N TYR A 85 -11.37 -6.16 -7.81
CA TYR A 85 -10.16 -6.63 -7.14
C TYR A 85 -9.02 -5.61 -7.26
N ILE A 86 -8.52 -5.14 -6.13
CA ILE A 86 -7.45 -4.15 -6.03
C ILE A 86 -6.21 -4.81 -5.43
N PRO A 87 -5.33 -5.42 -6.24
CA PRO A 87 -4.06 -5.96 -5.80
C PRO A 87 -3.00 -4.87 -5.62
N MET A 88 -1.90 -5.20 -4.95
CA MET A 88 -0.75 -4.31 -4.87
C MET A 88 -0.16 -3.99 -6.26
N SER A 89 0.59 -2.88 -6.34
CA SER A 89 1.23 -2.38 -7.56
C SER A 89 1.88 -3.48 -8.41
N SER A 90 1.56 -3.50 -9.71
CA SER A 90 2.19 -4.38 -10.72
C SER A 90 3.72 -4.21 -10.80
N GLY A 91 4.24 -3.05 -10.43
CA GLY A 91 5.69 -2.82 -10.40
C GLY A 91 6.41 -3.45 -9.21
N LEU A 92 5.67 -3.92 -8.18
CA LEU A 92 6.22 -4.54 -6.97
C LEU A 92 5.96 -6.04 -6.89
N SER A 93 4.90 -6.53 -7.54
CA SER A 93 4.54 -7.95 -7.57
C SER A 93 3.85 -8.31 -8.89
N SER A 94 4.07 -9.53 -9.36
CA SER A 94 3.33 -10.10 -10.51
C SER A 94 1.87 -10.48 -10.16
N SER A 95 1.45 -10.35 -8.90
CA SER A 95 0.09 -10.72 -8.47
C SER A 95 -1.00 -9.98 -9.27
N CYS A 96 -0.78 -8.71 -9.59
CA CYS A 96 -1.72 -7.92 -10.39
C CYS A 96 -1.89 -8.46 -11.81
N GLU A 97 -0.79 -8.78 -12.50
CA GLU A 97 -0.83 -9.34 -13.86
C GLU A 97 -1.45 -10.73 -13.87
N THR A 98 -1.10 -11.57 -12.89
CA THR A 98 -1.68 -12.90 -12.73
C THR A 98 -3.20 -12.81 -12.51
N ALA A 99 -3.63 -11.95 -11.59
CA ALA A 99 -5.06 -11.73 -11.34
C ALA A 99 -5.79 -11.21 -12.58
N TYR A 100 -5.17 -10.29 -13.33
CA TYR A 100 -5.74 -9.81 -14.60
C TYR A 100 -5.94 -10.94 -15.61
N MET A 101 -4.97 -11.85 -15.74
CA MET A 101 -5.11 -13.01 -16.64
C MET A 101 -6.25 -13.93 -16.18
N LEU A 102 -6.34 -14.24 -14.88
CA LEU A 102 -7.42 -15.05 -14.31
C LEU A 102 -8.80 -14.43 -14.51
N SER A 103 -8.90 -13.10 -14.41
CA SER A 103 -10.18 -12.41 -14.54
C SER A 103 -10.82 -12.53 -15.93
N GLN A 104 -10.03 -12.91 -16.95
CA GLN A 104 -10.55 -13.08 -18.31
C GLN A 104 -11.54 -14.25 -18.41
N ASP A 105 -11.48 -15.22 -17.50
CA ASP A 105 -12.36 -16.38 -17.45
C ASP A 105 -13.71 -16.09 -16.78
N TYR A 106 -13.93 -14.83 -16.31
CA TYR A 106 -15.11 -14.42 -15.54
C TYR A 106 -16.10 -13.54 -16.33
N ASP A 107 -16.03 -13.49 -17.64
CA ASP A 107 -16.97 -12.76 -18.53
C ASP A 107 -17.19 -11.30 -18.10
N GLY A 108 -16.14 -10.62 -17.62
CA GLY A 108 -16.18 -9.22 -17.19
C GLY A 108 -16.74 -8.99 -15.79
N LYS A 109 -17.19 -10.01 -15.08
CA LYS A 109 -17.69 -9.88 -13.70
C LYS A 109 -16.61 -9.56 -12.69
N VAL A 110 -15.35 -9.88 -12.97
CA VAL A 110 -14.19 -9.58 -12.14
C VAL A 110 -13.36 -8.50 -12.82
N GLN A 111 -13.27 -7.32 -12.20
CA GLN A 111 -12.48 -6.19 -12.68
C GLN A 111 -11.24 -6.01 -11.80
N VAL A 112 -10.06 -6.29 -12.35
CA VAL A 112 -8.78 -6.12 -11.67
C VAL A 112 -8.26 -4.71 -11.91
N VAL A 113 -7.98 -3.99 -10.83
CA VAL A 113 -7.53 -2.58 -10.84
C VAL A 113 -6.01 -2.52 -10.72
N ASN A 114 -5.34 -1.96 -11.73
CA ASN A 114 -3.91 -1.68 -11.66
C ASN A 114 -3.66 -0.18 -11.47
N ASN A 115 -3.91 0.33 -10.28
CA ASN A 115 -3.66 1.73 -9.97
C ASN A 115 -2.28 2.01 -9.34
N GLN A 116 -1.40 1.01 -9.36
CA GLN A 116 0.01 1.12 -8.94
C GLN A 116 0.20 1.62 -7.49
N ARG A 117 -0.75 1.31 -6.61
CA ARG A 117 -0.70 1.70 -5.20
C ARG A 117 -0.31 0.53 -4.30
N ILE A 118 0.09 0.85 -3.08
CA ILE A 118 0.47 -0.10 -2.03
C ILE A 118 0.23 0.53 -0.66
N SER A 119 0.09 -0.29 0.38
CA SER A 119 -0.04 0.14 1.77
C SER A 119 -1.20 1.13 1.95
N VAL A 120 -1.00 2.21 2.68
CA VAL A 120 -2.04 3.18 3.04
C VAL A 120 -2.71 3.82 1.81
N THR A 121 -2.00 4.07 0.72
CA THR A 121 -2.62 4.57 -0.52
C THR A 121 -3.47 3.52 -1.23
N MET A 122 -3.10 2.24 -1.14
CA MET A 122 -3.91 1.12 -1.62
C MET A 122 -5.16 0.94 -0.73
N ARG A 123 -5.00 1.07 0.60
CA ARG A 123 -6.12 1.09 1.55
C ARG A 123 -7.13 2.19 1.18
N GLN A 124 -6.65 3.41 0.88
CA GLN A 124 -7.54 4.48 0.43
C GLN A 124 -8.28 4.11 -0.86
N SER A 125 -7.62 3.47 -1.82
CA SER A 125 -8.28 3.00 -3.04
C SER A 125 -9.40 1.98 -2.77
N VAL A 126 -9.24 1.13 -1.75
CA VAL A 126 -10.30 0.19 -1.33
C VAL A 126 -11.50 0.95 -0.77
N ILE A 127 -11.26 1.97 0.07
CA ILE A 127 -12.31 2.83 0.63
C ILE A 127 -13.01 3.59 -0.52
N ASP A 128 -12.26 4.13 -1.46
CA ASP A 128 -12.79 4.85 -2.62
C ASP A 128 -13.65 3.92 -3.49
N ALA A 129 -13.18 2.68 -3.76
CA ALA A 129 -13.95 1.69 -4.50
C ALA A 129 -15.28 1.34 -3.80
N LYS A 130 -15.24 1.19 -2.47
CA LYS A 130 -16.42 0.90 -1.66
C LYS A 130 -17.44 2.04 -1.75
N ASN A 131 -17.00 3.28 -1.59
CA ASN A 131 -17.86 4.46 -1.69
C ASN A 131 -18.46 4.61 -3.10
N LEU A 132 -17.67 4.34 -4.15
CA LEU A 132 -18.14 4.35 -5.53
C LEU A 132 -19.21 3.26 -5.79
N ALA A 133 -19.01 2.05 -5.23
CA ALA A 133 -20.01 0.97 -5.32
C ALA A 133 -21.31 1.37 -4.60
N GLU A 134 -21.22 1.98 -3.42
CA GLU A 134 -22.38 2.51 -2.69
C GLU A 134 -23.08 3.67 -3.41
N ALA A 135 -22.32 4.46 -4.18
CA ALA A 135 -22.86 5.49 -5.08
C ALA A 135 -23.48 4.90 -6.38
N GLY A 136 -23.50 3.57 -6.53
CA GLY A 136 -24.17 2.86 -7.62
C GLY A 136 -23.31 2.65 -8.87
N LYS A 137 -21.98 2.81 -8.78
CA LYS A 137 -21.05 2.50 -9.85
C LYS A 137 -20.89 0.99 -10.00
N ASN A 138 -20.80 0.51 -11.24
CA ASN A 138 -20.46 -0.88 -11.54
C ASN A 138 -18.93 -1.12 -11.46
N ALA A 139 -18.50 -2.38 -11.49
CA ALA A 139 -17.10 -2.72 -11.32
C ALA A 139 -16.17 -2.12 -12.40
N ALA A 140 -16.62 -2.04 -13.64
CA ALA A 140 -15.85 -1.45 -14.74
C ALA A 140 -15.68 0.08 -14.60
N GLU A 141 -16.74 0.79 -14.18
CA GLU A 141 -16.66 2.22 -13.87
C GLU A 141 -15.70 2.50 -12.71
N ILE A 142 -15.77 1.70 -11.63
CA ILE A 142 -14.88 1.82 -10.46
C ILE A 142 -13.44 1.61 -10.88
N LYS A 143 -13.15 0.54 -11.63
CA LYS A 143 -11.82 0.28 -12.17
C LYS A 143 -11.29 1.49 -12.95
N GLN A 144 -12.06 2.00 -13.88
CA GLN A 144 -11.65 3.14 -14.71
C GLN A 144 -11.29 4.37 -13.86
N ILE A 145 -12.16 4.73 -12.90
CA ILE A 145 -11.94 5.88 -12.01
C ILE A 145 -10.64 5.71 -11.19
N LEU A 146 -10.41 4.53 -10.63
CA LEU A 146 -9.22 4.28 -9.82
C LEU A 146 -7.93 4.23 -10.65
N GLU A 147 -7.99 3.71 -11.88
CA GLU A 147 -6.84 3.67 -12.78
C GLU A 147 -6.51 5.05 -13.36
N ASP A 148 -7.49 5.88 -13.62
CA ASP A 148 -7.29 7.27 -14.05
C ASP A 148 -6.59 8.09 -12.95
N ALA A 149 -6.91 7.82 -11.67
CA ALA A 149 -6.30 8.46 -10.52
C ALA A 149 -4.94 7.88 -10.07
N LYS A 150 -4.36 6.92 -10.80
CA LYS A 150 -3.15 6.19 -10.34
C LYS A 150 -1.95 7.08 -10.02
N PHE A 151 -1.74 8.16 -10.76
CA PHE A 151 -0.65 9.12 -10.52
C PHE A 151 -1.02 10.27 -9.56
N GLU A 152 -2.24 10.30 -9.07
CA GLU A 152 -2.71 11.30 -8.09
C GLU A 152 -2.41 10.84 -6.65
N SER A 153 -1.23 10.24 -6.43
CA SER A 153 -0.75 9.85 -5.11
C SER A 153 0.78 9.92 -5.04
N SER A 154 1.30 10.03 -3.82
CA SER A 154 2.73 9.98 -3.53
C SER A 154 2.97 9.24 -2.23
N ILE A 155 4.05 8.49 -2.17
CA ILE A 155 4.60 7.93 -0.93
C ILE A 155 6.05 8.38 -0.83
N TYR A 156 6.44 8.89 0.33
CA TYR A 156 7.83 9.15 0.71
C TYR A 156 8.15 8.30 1.93
N ILE A 157 9.20 7.51 1.85
CA ILE A 157 9.59 6.58 2.91
C ILE A 157 11.08 6.71 3.22
N MET A 158 11.38 6.98 4.48
CA MET A 158 12.72 6.80 5.02
C MET A 158 12.88 5.34 5.47
N VAL A 159 13.97 4.71 5.05
CA VAL A 159 14.33 3.37 5.50
C VAL A 159 15.64 3.41 6.31
N ASP A 160 15.75 2.49 7.26
CA ASP A 160 16.96 2.39 8.10
C ASP A 160 18.14 1.83 7.31
N THR A 161 17.88 0.90 6.41
CA THR A 161 18.84 0.27 5.52
C THR A 161 18.20 -0.13 4.20
N LEU A 162 18.99 -0.16 3.12
CA LEU A 162 18.54 -0.67 1.82
C LEU A 162 18.79 -2.17 1.63
N ASN A 163 19.33 -2.87 2.63
CA ASN A 163 19.72 -4.28 2.48
C ASN A 163 18.54 -5.18 2.14
N TYR A 164 17.41 -5.01 2.82
CA TYR A 164 16.20 -5.79 2.58
C TYR A 164 15.64 -5.54 1.17
N LEU A 165 15.53 -4.28 0.77
CA LEU A 165 15.06 -3.89 -0.57
C LEU A 165 15.97 -4.40 -1.69
N LYS A 166 17.29 -4.36 -1.49
CA LYS A 166 18.28 -4.91 -2.44
C LYS A 166 18.13 -6.42 -2.58
N LYS A 167 18.05 -7.14 -1.44
CA LYS A 167 17.84 -8.59 -1.43
C LYS A 167 16.53 -8.96 -2.15
N GLY A 168 15.48 -8.18 -1.93
CA GLY A 168 14.17 -8.38 -2.54
C GLY A 168 14.04 -7.94 -3.99
N GLY A 169 14.93 -7.08 -4.50
CA GLY A 169 14.88 -6.57 -5.89
C GLY A 169 13.68 -5.63 -6.18
N ARG A 170 13.09 -4.98 -5.17
CA ARG A 170 11.92 -4.09 -5.29
C ARG A 170 12.25 -2.60 -5.31
N ILE A 171 13.50 -2.28 -5.71
CA ILE A 171 13.94 -0.89 -5.89
C ILE A 171 14.57 -0.70 -7.26
N THR A 172 14.57 0.55 -7.72
CA THR A 172 15.28 0.91 -8.96
C THR A 172 16.80 0.83 -8.77
N PRO A 173 17.59 0.66 -9.86
CA PRO A 173 19.06 0.72 -9.78
C PRO A 173 19.56 2.03 -9.16
N ALA A 174 18.90 3.16 -9.42
CA ALA A 174 19.23 4.46 -8.83
C ALA A 174 19.06 4.45 -7.30
N ALA A 175 17.95 3.91 -6.79
CA ALA A 175 17.72 3.75 -5.35
C ALA A 175 18.72 2.76 -4.74
N ALA A 176 19.03 1.66 -5.40
CA ALA A 176 20.03 0.69 -4.94
C ALA A 176 21.43 1.31 -4.79
N ALA A 177 21.80 2.25 -5.66
CA ALA A 177 23.09 2.96 -5.60
C ALA A 177 23.23 3.85 -4.34
N LEU A 178 22.14 4.31 -3.74
CA LEU A 178 22.17 5.07 -2.48
C LEU A 178 22.78 4.27 -1.31
N GLY A 179 22.61 2.96 -1.32
CA GLY A 179 23.02 2.09 -0.20
C GLY A 179 24.53 1.79 -0.13
N THR A 180 25.34 2.36 -1.00
CA THR A 180 26.82 2.23 -0.94
C THR A 180 27.45 3.19 0.09
N LEU A 181 26.68 4.13 0.61
CA LEU A 181 27.16 5.15 1.55
C LEU A 181 26.78 4.78 2.99
N LEU A 182 27.78 4.58 3.83
CA LEU A 182 27.61 4.28 5.26
C LEU A 182 26.92 5.43 6.01
N LYS A 183 26.04 5.08 6.94
CA LYS A 183 25.36 6.00 7.87
C LYS A 183 24.38 7.00 7.20
N LEU A 184 23.79 6.65 6.05
CA LEU A 184 22.69 7.43 5.50
C LEU A 184 21.34 6.88 5.94
N LYS A 185 20.34 7.78 5.96
CA LYS A 185 18.92 7.49 6.07
C LYS A 185 18.29 7.84 4.70
N PRO A 186 18.26 6.89 3.73
CA PRO A 186 17.72 7.17 2.43
C PRO A 186 16.23 7.48 2.51
N VAL A 187 15.81 8.48 1.74
CA VAL A 187 14.39 8.72 1.46
C VAL A 187 14.11 8.25 0.04
N LEU A 188 13.15 7.36 -0.08
CA LEU A 188 12.65 6.82 -1.34
C LEU A 188 11.27 7.38 -1.63
N GLN A 189 10.83 7.31 -2.89
CA GLN A 189 9.49 7.72 -3.31
C GLN A 189 8.80 6.64 -4.12
N ILE A 190 7.47 6.65 -4.10
CA ILE A 190 6.61 5.97 -5.07
C ILE A 190 5.66 7.03 -5.65
N GLN A 191 5.78 7.26 -6.95
CA GLN A 191 4.87 8.07 -7.76
C GLN A 191 4.55 7.34 -9.05
N GLY A 192 4.21 6.06 -8.93
CA GLY A 192 4.00 5.09 -9.99
C GLY A 192 4.32 3.69 -9.50
N GLU A 193 5.00 2.89 -10.31
CA GLU A 193 5.13 1.45 -10.09
C GLU A 193 6.07 1.01 -8.97
N LYS A 194 7.22 1.69 -8.81
CA LYS A 194 8.36 1.19 -8.01
C LYS A 194 8.89 2.21 -7.03
N LEU A 195 9.60 1.68 -6.02
CA LEU A 195 10.41 2.50 -5.12
C LEU A 195 11.62 3.06 -5.85
N ASP A 196 11.69 4.38 -5.92
CA ASP A 196 12.80 5.10 -6.54
C ASP A 196 13.53 6.00 -5.54
N ALA A 197 14.74 6.43 -5.91
CA ALA A 197 15.53 7.35 -5.12
C ALA A 197 14.89 8.73 -5.09
N PHE A 198 14.76 9.31 -3.89
CA PHE A 198 14.31 10.69 -3.74
C PHE A 198 15.40 11.58 -3.14
N ALA A 199 15.86 11.26 -1.94
CA ALA A 199 16.84 12.09 -1.25
C ALA A 199 17.78 11.27 -0.35
N LYS A 200 18.88 11.92 0.06
CA LYS A 200 19.85 11.40 1.03
C LYS A 200 19.78 12.25 2.29
N ALA A 201 19.40 11.63 3.41
CA ALA A 201 19.48 12.26 4.72
C ALA A 201 20.59 11.61 5.54
N ARG A 202 21.16 12.38 6.47
CA ARG A 202 22.18 11.88 7.42
C ARG A 202 21.57 11.52 8.77
N THR A 203 20.38 12.03 9.07
CA THR A 203 19.67 11.80 10.32
C THR A 203 18.19 11.55 10.06
N VAL A 204 17.52 10.87 10.99
CA VAL A 204 16.07 10.68 10.97
C VAL A 204 15.35 12.01 10.93
N LYS A 205 15.78 12.99 11.73
CA LYS A 205 15.20 14.35 11.74
C LYS A 205 15.25 15.01 10.36
N GLN A 206 16.39 14.93 9.68
CA GLN A 206 16.53 15.46 8.32
C GLN A 206 15.62 14.72 7.31
N ALA A 207 15.51 13.39 7.42
CA ALA A 207 14.64 12.59 6.55
C ALA A 207 13.16 12.97 6.73
N LYS A 208 12.70 13.13 7.97
CA LYS A 208 11.35 13.58 8.29
C LYS A 208 11.04 14.95 7.66
N SER A 209 11.93 15.94 7.82
CA SER A 209 11.77 17.25 7.20
C SER A 209 11.68 17.16 5.67
N ILE A 210 12.57 16.38 5.04
CA ILE A 210 12.56 16.19 3.58
C ILE A 210 11.22 15.59 3.11
N MET A 211 10.68 14.60 3.81
CA MET A 211 9.40 13.98 3.45
C MET A 211 8.23 14.96 3.58
N ILE A 212 8.17 15.75 4.67
CA ILE A 212 7.15 16.78 4.88
C ILE A 212 7.22 17.85 3.79
N ASP A 213 8.42 18.34 3.47
CA ASP A 213 8.62 19.37 2.45
C ASP A 213 8.24 18.85 1.04
N ALA A 214 8.56 17.59 0.76
CA ALA A 214 8.16 16.94 -0.48
C ALA A 214 6.64 16.84 -0.63
N MET A 215 5.94 16.45 0.44
CA MET A 215 4.48 16.37 0.44
C MET A 215 3.84 17.76 0.28
N LYS A 216 4.36 18.80 0.94
CA LYS A 216 3.90 20.20 0.72
C LYS A 216 4.07 20.63 -0.73
N SER A 217 5.19 20.25 -1.35
CA SER A 217 5.45 20.53 -2.76
C SER A 217 4.46 19.78 -3.68
N ASP A 218 4.07 18.56 -3.33
CA ASP A 218 3.07 17.81 -4.09
C ASP A 218 1.69 18.48 -3.99
N PHE A 219 1.28 18.91 -2.79
CA PHE A 219 0.02 19.66 -2.61
C PHE A 219 -0.05 20.88 -3.52
N GLU A 220 1.04 21.63 -3.56
CA GLU A 220 1.11 22.87 -4.34
C GLU A 220 1.24 22.60 -5.85
N LYS A 221 2.21 21.74 -6.26
CA LYS A 221 2.64 21.64 -7.66
C LYS A 221 1.99 20.52 -8.43
N ARG A 222 1.70 19.39 -7.77
CA ARG A 222 1.10 18.22 -8.45
C ARG A 222 -0.41 18.23 -8.37
N PHE A 223 -0.96 18.56 -7.20
CA PHE A 223 -2.39 18.47 -6.96
C PHE A 223 -3.10 19.83 -7.07
N ASN A 224 -2.34 20.92 -7.15
CA ASN A 224 -2.89 22.30 -7.16
C ASN A 224 -3.89 22.52 -6.02
N ASN A 225 -3.58 22.00 -4.83
CA ASN A 225 -4.41 22.07 -3.64
C ASN A 225 -3.56 22.36 -2.40
N PRO A 226 -3.02 23.61 -2.27
CA PRO A 226 -2.04 23.95 -1.23
C PRO A 226 -2.61 23.90 0.20
N ASP A 227 -3.93 24.03 0.36
CA ASP A 227 -4.62 23.91 1.65
C ASP A 227 -4.89 22.46 2.09
N GLY A 228 -4.66 21.48 1.20
CA GLY A 228 -4.85 20.05 1.45
C GLY A 228 -6.31 19.60 1.59
N SER A 229 -7.29 20.48 1.32
CA SER A 229 -8.71 20.16 1.52
C SER A 229 -9.20 18.98 0.66
N GLN A 230 -8.60 18.77 -0.52
CA GLN A 230 -8.91 17.69 -1.45
C GLN A 230 -7.86 16.55 -1.40
N ILE A 231 -7.09 16.45 -0.32
CA ILE A 231 -6.02 15.44 -0.18
C ILE A 231 -6.27 14.60 1.07
N ASN A 232 -6.11 13.29 0.93
CA ASN A 232 -5.95 12.38 2.06
C ASN A 232 -4.48 12.37 2.47
N VAL A 233 -4.20 12.42 3.77
CA VAL A 233 -2.85 12.34 4.32
C VAL A 233 -2.75 11.08 5.16
N GLU A 234 -1.75 10.28 4.88
CA GLU A 234 -1.61 8.95 5.43
C GLU A 234 -0.17 8.69 5.86
N MET A 235 0.01 7.80 6.82
CA MET A 235 1.32 7.40 7.32
C MET A 235 1.43 5.89 7.40
N ALA A 236 2.64 5.39 7.20
CA ALA A 236 2.96 4.01 7.45
C ALA A 236 4.31 3.88 8.17
N TYR A 237 4.49 2.76 8.87
CA TYR A 237 5.73 2.52 9.62
C TYR A 237 6.04 1.02 9.72
N THR A 238 7.27 0.70 10.15
CA THR A 238 7.68 -0.66 10.48
C THR A 238 8.24 -0.72 11.89
N HIS A 239 7.78 -1.66 12.72
CA HIS A 239 8.28 -2.06 14.03
C HIS A 239 8.15 -0.98 15.13
N ASP A 240 8.74 0.20 14.98
CA ASP A 240 8.84 1.23 16.05
C ASP A 240 7.60 2.12 16.09
N VAL A 241 6.59 1.71 16.86
CA VAL A 241 5.34 2.45 17.05
C VAL A 241 5.58 3.80 17.70
N ALA A 242 6.49 3.88 18.69
CA ALA A 242 6.75 5.13 19.40
C ALA A 242 7.38 6.19 18.49
N ALA A 243 8.32 5.79 17.62
CA ALA A 243 8.87 6.69 16.61
C ALA A 243 7.83 7.13 15.57
N ALA A 244 6.89 6.24 15.23
CA ALA A 244 5.81 6.55 14.30
C ALA A 244 4.81 7.54 14.91
N GLU A 245 4.38 7.36 16.17
CA GLU A 245 3.50 8.30 16.87
C GLU A 245 4.15 9.68 17.03
N ALA A 246 5.42 9.74 17.43
CA ALA A 246 6.15 11.02 17.49
C ALA A 246 6.23 11.70 16.11
N PHE A 247 6.37 10.94 15.03
CA PHE A 247 6.37 11.50 13.69
C PHE A 247 4.96 11.95 13.24
N LYS A 248 3.92 11.23 13.66
CA LYS A 248 2.53 11.62 13.39
C LYS A 248 2.20 13.00 13.97
N GLU A 249 2.69 13.34 15.16
CA GLU A 249 2.55 14.68 15.73
C GLU A 249 3.20 15.76 14.86
N GLU A 250 4.41 15.49 14.32
CA GLU A 250 5.09 16.41 13.42
C GLU A 250 4.32 16.59 12.09
N VAL A 251 3.77 15.50 11.54
CA VAL A 251 2.96 15.51 10.31
C VAL A 251 1.65 16.25 10.56
N GLN A 252 0.97 15.99 11.68
CA GLN A 252 -0.28 16.69 12.04
C GLN A 252 -0.05 18.20 12.19
N ALA A 253 1.06 18.61 12.78
CA ALA A 253 1.42 20.03 12.87
C ALA A 253 1.71 20.66 11.50
N ALA A 254 2.25 19.88 10.56
CA ALA A 254 2.54 20.35 9.20
C ALA A 254 1.31 20.42 8.29
N PHE A 255 0.30 19.57 8.56
CA PHE A 255 -0.96 19.45 7.79
C PHE A 255 -2.18 19.51 8.73
N PRO A 256 -2.44 20.67 9.37
CA PRO A 256 -3.43 20.80 10.44
C PRO A 256 -4.88 20.61 9.97
N ASN A 257 -5.14 20.76 8.67
CA ASN A 257 -6.47 20.60 8.08
C ASN A 257 -6.82 19.17 7.68
N ASN A 258 -5.85 18.24 7.80
CA ASN A 258 -6.02 16.86 7.38
C ASN A 258 -6.10 15.95 8.60
N GLU A 259 -6.98 14.95 8.56
CA GLU A 259 -6.91 13.81 9.45
C GLU A 259 -5.77 12.89 9.01
N ILE A 260 -4.91 12.48 9.95
CA ILE A 260 -3.76 11.62 9.65
C ILE A 260 -4.10 10.18 10.00
N VAL A 261 -4.31 9.35 8.99
CA VAL A 261 -4.46 7.90 9.14
C VAL A 261 -3.08 7.25 9.17
N MET A 262 -2.81 6.40 10.17
CA MET A 262 -1.52 5.73 10.33
C MET A 262 -1.70 4.23 10.54
N ASN A 263 -1.03 3.42 9.74
CA ASN A 263 -1.05 1.96 9.82
C ASN A 263 0.37 1.37 9.78
N PRO A 264 0.62 0.21 10.42
CA PRO A 264 1.84 -0.54 10.15
C PRO A 264 1.85 -1.03 8.70
N LEU A 265 3.04 -1.17 8.12
CA LEU A 265 3.19 -1.88 6.86
C LEU A 265 2.86 -3.37 7.06
N SER A 266 2.22 -3.99 6.07
CA SER A 266 1.97 -5.43 6.08
C SER A 266 3.28 -6.22 6.22
N LEU A 267 3.22 -7.44 6.77
CA LEU A 267 4.41 -8.24 6.99
C LEU A 267 5.11 -8.62 5.68
N SER A 268 4.36 -8.89 4.62
CA SER A 268 4.94 -9.19 3.31
C SER A 268 5.69 -7.98 2.70
N VAL A 269 5.21 -6.75 2.92
CA VAL A 269 5.95 -5.52 2.56
C VAL A 269 7.15 -5.32 3.47
N SER A 270 6.99 -5.56 4.77
CA SER A 270 8.04 -5.41 5.78
C SER A 270 9.23 -6.36 5.54
N CYS A 271 9.01 -7.52 4.89
CA CYS A 271 10.08 -8.39 4.42
C CYS A 271 11.11 -7.66 3.55
N HIS A 272 10.68 -6.69 2.77
CA HIS A 272 11.53 -5.92 1.84
C HIS A 272 11.98 -4.58 2.41
N ILE A 273 11.24 -4.01 3.35
CA ILE A 273 11.53 -2.69 3.95
C ILE A 273 12.47 -2.82 5.16
N GLY A 274 12.25 -3.86 5.98
CA GLY A 274 12.95 -4.02 7.27
C GLY A 274 12.37 -3.12 8.37
N PRO A 275 12.91 -3.23 9.61
CA PRO A 275 12.45 -2.43 10.74
C PRO A 275 12.93 -0.97 10.66
N GLY A 276 12.24 -0.07 11.37
CA GLY A 276 12.64 1.32 11.57
C GLY A 276 12.31 2.27 10.41
N ALA A 277 11.45 1.86 9.48
CA ALA A 277 10.98 2.73 8.41
C ALA A 277 9.83 3.64 8.89
N LEU A 278 9.82 4.86 8.37
CA LEU A 278 8.75 5.85 8.53
C LEU A 278 8.36 6.37 7.15
N ALA A 279 7.07 6.37 6.86
CA ALA A 279 6.54 6.86 5.61
C ALA A 279 5.41 7.87 5.83
N ILE A 280 5.34 8.85 4.93
CA ILE A 280 4.16 9.67 4.72
C ILE A 280 3.67 9.50 3.30
N ALA A 281 2.37 9.55 3.13
CA ALA A 281 1.72 9.38 1.84
C ALA A 281 0.58 10.38 1.68
N CYS A 282 0.24 10.68 0.45
CA CYS A 282 -0.95 11.43 0.12
C CYS A 282 -1.61 10.90 -1.13
N SER A 283 -2.92 11.05 -1.20
CA SER A 283 -3.71 10.76 -2.38
C SER A 283 -4.82 11.81 -2.53
N LYS A 284 -5.08 12.21 -3.78
CA LYS A 284 -6.18 13.11 -4.07
C LYS A 284 -7.52 12.42 -3.81
N LYS A 285 -8.44 13.14 -3.17
CA LYS A 285 -9.79 12.63 -2.92
C LYS A 285 -10.53 12.43 -4.23
N ILE A 286 -11.21 11.29 -4.34
CA ILE A 286 -12.12 11.02 -5.45
C ILE A 286 -13.48 11.63 -5.13
N GLU A 287 -14.05 12.38 -6.07
CA GLU A 287 -15.39 12.92 -5.92
C GLU A 287 -16.44 11.82 -6.16
N TYR A 288 -17.26 11.59 -5.15
CA TYR A 288 -18.41 10.70 -5.26
C TYR A 288 -19.63 11.53 -5.64
N CYS A 289 -20.03 11.52 -6.91
CA CYS A 289 -21.30 12.10 -7.29
C CYS A 289 -22.43 11.14 -6.89
N ASN A 290 -23.07 11.41 -5.75
CA ASN A 290 -24.39 10.83 -5.47
C ASN A 290 -25.37 11.37 -6.51
N LYS A 291 -25.89 10.49 -7.37
CA LYS A 291 -27.03 10.82 -8.25
C LYS A 291 -28.33 10.82 -7.46
#